data_8cd1c3e54d3c5b16b52ef6b002aeb116
#
_entry.id   8cd1c3e54d3c5b16b52ef6b002aeb116
#
_cell.length_a   1.000
_cell.length_b   1.000
_cell.length_c   1.000
_cell.angle_alpha   90.00
_cell.angle_beta   90.00
_cell.angle_gamma   90.00
#
_symmetry.space_group_name_H-M   'P 1'
#
loop_
_entity.id
_entity.type
_entity.pdbx_description
1 polymer ?
#
loop_
_entity_poly.entity_id
_entity_poly.type
_entity_poly.pdbx_seq_one_letter_code
_entity_poly.pdbx_strand_id
1 'polypeptide(L)'
;PGHSNEIFAAYPELSCLNEWAFENSDVCIGNEKTFKFFEDILDEVMAIFPSKYIHIGGDEATMQHWSKCAKCQARMKSEGLKDEHALKSYMIRRIEKYLNSKGRKLIGWDEILMGGLAPDATVMSWRGEEGAIQAAKEGHDVILTPNSHVYLDLYQRESDHEPRANGGFIPLEKIYSYNPVPKELTPAETKHVLGVQANLWTEYVLDEPHAEYMLFPRILALSEVAWTPQQDRDYKNFLTRVNYHVHALKERGINVYPLRRIAAINEVDTVKHLVSVSLDSERPTADIRYTTDGTEPTARSPRYTGTPLTSRDSLIVKARLFEGDKMIDAAHMISFRTDYHKAIGKKITYNDCTWNERYTAGGSRALIDGVRGTPTYLDGRWKGFTSPMDVTIDLCAVTDLSHIFAKFMQERVQWVYMPGDVEILLSDDGVNFRSVARQKTLTSEDIYKPVFETFSFPMKERARYVRVKASNNRSAGHFIFCDEIIVH
;
A
#
# COMPACT_ATOMS: atom_id res chain seq x y z
N PRO A 1 3.95 2.14 -23.58
CA PRO A 1 4.68 3.30 -24.15
C PRO A 1 5.51 4.06 -23.12
N GLY A 2 5.25 3.88 -21.81
CA GLY A 2 6.05 4.41 -20.70
C GLY A 2 7.34 3.62 -20.44
N HIS A 3 8.12 4.03 -19.44
CA HIS A 3 9.36 3.36 -19.00
C HIS A 3 10.39 3.13 -20.13
N SER A 4 10.52 4.07 -21.06
CA SER A 4 11.31 3.91 -22.29
C SER A 4 12.51 4.85 -22.39
N ASN A 5 12.83 5.60 -21.33
CA ASN A 5 13.90 6.60 -21.34
C ASN A 5 15.27 6.01 -21.65
N GLU A 6 15.59 4.80 -21.22
CA GLU A 6 16.86 4.14 -21.51
C GLU A 6 17.01 3.82 -23.02
N ILE A 7 15.90 3.50 -23.71
CA ILE A 7 15.88 3.26 -25.15
C ILE A 7 16.39 4.49 -25.90
N PHE A 8 16.07 5.69 -25.42
CA PHE A 8 16.41 6.95 -26.08
C PHE A 8 17.89 7.29 -26.03
N ALA A 9 18.66 6.64 -25.15
CA ALA A 9 20.13 6.76 -25.15
C ALA A 9 20.74 6.14 -26.42
N ALA A 10 20.13 5.06 -26.93
CA ALA A 10 20.57 4.39 -28.17
C ALA A 10 19.77 4.82 -29.41
N TYR A 11 18.49 5.13 -29.24
CA TYR A 11 17.55 5.44 -30.31
C TYR A 11 16.78 6.74 -30.02
N PRO A 12 17.45 7.90 -30.00
CA PRO A 12 16.83 9.18 -29.64
C PRO A 12 15.66 9.58 -30.54
N GLU A 13 15.63 9.11 -31.80
CA GLU A 13 14.55 9.37 -32.73
C GLU A 13 13.21 8.71 -32.37
N LEU A 14 13.19 7.76 -31.43
CA LEU A 14 11.98 7.15 -30.89
C LEU A 14 11.34 8.02 -29.79
N SER A 15 12.05 9.03 -29.31
CA SER A 15 11.55 10.04 -28.37
C SER A 15 10.82 11.17 -29.11
N CYS A 16 9.84 11.79 -28.46
CA CYS A 16 9.21 13.03 -28.95
C CYS A 16 10.17 14.21 -28.99
N LEU A 17 11.21 14.20 -28.15
CA LEU A 17 12.24 15.25 -28.05
C LEU A 17 13.42 15.02 -29.02
N ASN A 18 13.55 13.85 -29.62
CA ASN A 18 14.70 13.35 -30.39
C ASN A 18 16.02 13.39 -29.59
N GLU A 19 15.93 13.26 -28.28
CA GLU A 19 17.06 13.21 -27.37
C GLU A 19 16.72 12.35 -26.14
N TRP A 20 17.75 11.93 -25.42
CA TRP A 20 17.57 11.35 -24.10
C TRP A 20 17.35 12.46 -23.07
N ALA A 21 16.33 12.31 -22.23
CA ALA A 21 16.12 13.16 -21.08
C ALA A 21 15.53 12.29 -19.95
N PHE A 22 16.01 12.50 -18.73
CA PHE A 22 15.57 11.71 -17.56
C PHE A 22 14.04 11.78 -17.36
N GLU A 23 13.43 12.93 -17.63
CA GLU A 23 12.00 13.18 -17.45
C GLU A 23 11.14 12.68 -18.62
N ASN A 24 11.76 12.18 -19.67
CA ASN A 24 11.06 11.73 -20.89
C ASN A 24 11.05 10.21 -20.95
N SER A 25 9.97 9.61 -20.49
CA SER A 25 9.83 8.15 -20.44
C SER A 25 8.95 7.57 -21.53
N ASP A 26 8.27 8.42 -22.35
CA ASP A 26 7.26 7.96 -23.30
C ASP A 26 7.76 7.98 -24.74
N VAL A 27 7.55 6.87 -25.46
CA VAL A 27 7.89 6.78 -26.88
C VAL A 27 7.02 7.71 -27.75
N CYS A 28 7.55 8.13 -28.89
CA CYS A 28 6.82 8.93 -29.86
C CYS A 28 5.86 8.05 -30.69
N ILE A 29 4.57 8.05 -30.36
CA ILE A 29 3.53 7.27 -31.07
C ILE A 29 3.27 7.81 -32.48
N GLY A 30 3.60 9.07 -32.75
CA GLY A 30 3.53 9.65 -34.09
C GLY A 30 4.58 9.12 -35.07
N ASN A 31 5.61 8.42 -34.59
CA ASN A 31 6.71 7.92 -35.41
C ASN A 31 6.49 6.45 -35.79
N GLU A 32 6.46 6.12 -37.07
CA GLU A 32 6.32 4.72 -37.55
C GLU A 32 7.50 3.83 -37.12
N LYS A 33 8.70 4.39 -36.98
CA LYS A 33 9.85 3.63 -36.48
C LYS A 33 9.62 3.05 -35.10
N THR A 34 8.81 3.70 -34.26
CA THR A 34 8.44 3.21 -32.91
C THR A 34 7.71 1.87 -33.02
N PHE A 35 6.75 1.75 -33.93
CA PHE A 35 6.03 0.49 -34.12
C PHE A 35 6.93 -0.61 -34.66
N LYS A 36 7.74 -0.29 -35.66
CA LYS A 36 8.69 -1.27 -36.20
C LYS A 36 9.68 -1.77 -35.17
N PHE A 37 10.18 -0.87 -34.30
CA PHE A 37 11.08 -1.20 -33.20
C PHE A 37 10.43 -2.19 -32.22
N PHE A 38 9.19 -1.94 -31.80
CA PHE A 38 8.49 -2.86 -30.92
C PHE A 38 8.09 -4.18 -31.60
N GLU A 39 7.71 -4.16 -32.86
CA GLU A 39 7.43 -5.37 -33.64
C GLU A 39 8.65 -6.29 -33.71
N ASP A 40 9.85 -5.72 -33.94
CA ASP A 40 11.10 -6.47 -33.99
C ASP A 40 11.44 -7.11 -32.63
N ILE A 41 11.28 -6.34 -31.53
CA ILE A 41 11.46 -6.88 -30.15
C ILE A 41 10.44 -7.99 -29.87
N LEU A 42 9.19 -7.78 -30.21
CA LEU A 42 8.13 -8.77 -29.96
C LEU A 42 8.35 -10.05 -30.76
N ASP A 43 8.90 -10.00 -31.97
CA ASP A 43 9.25 -11.19 -32.76
C ASP A 43 10.35 -12.02 -32.05
N GLU A 44 11.37 -11.37 -31.50
CA GLU A 44 12.41 -12.02 -30.72
C GLU A 44 11.85 -12.61 -29.40
N VAL A 45 11.03 -11.86 -28.68
CA VAL A 45 10.38 -12.33 -27.45
C VAL A 45 9.50 -13.54 -27.73
N MET A 46 8.71 -13.52 -28.78
CA MET A 46 7.84 -14.64 -29.16
C MET A 46 8.61 -15.89 -29.62
N ALA A 47 9.83 -15.73 -30.11
CA ALA A 47 10.72 -16.86 -30.44
C ALA A 47 11.29 -17.54 -29.18
N ILE A 48 11.55 -16.75 -28.11
CA ILE A 48 12.08 -17.24 -26.84
C ILE A 48 10.97 -17.84 -25.96
N PHE A 49 9.82 -17.13 -25.87
CA PHE A 49 8.72 -17.50 -24.99
C PHE A 49 7.53 -18.08 -25.79
N PRO A 50 7.20 -19.37 -25.57
CA PRO A 50 6.11 -20.02 -26.32
C PRO A 50 4.71 -19.69 -25.80
N SER A 51 4.59 -18.80 -24.80
CA SER A 51 3.31 -18.43 -24.19
C SER A 51 2.32 -17.87 -25.22
N LYS A 52 1.05 -18.23 -25.06
CA LYS A 52 -0.04 -17.61 -25.82
C LYS A 52 -0.16 -16.11 -25.53
N TYR A 53 0.19 -15.69 -24.31
CA TYR A 53 0.07 -14.33 -23.85
C TYR A 53 1.41 -13.60 -23.90
N ILE A 54 1.40 -12.35 -24.37
CA ILE A 54 2.56 -11.46 -24.36
C ILE A 54 2.15 -10.18 -23.58
N HIS A 55 2.85 -9.90 -22.51
CA HIS A 55 2.62 -8.71 -21.70
C HIS A 55 3.40 -7.53 -22.28
N ILE A 56 2.73 -6.42 -22.55
CA ILE A 56 3.32 -5.25 -23.19
C ILE A 56 3.47 -4.04 -22.28
N GLY A 57 3.23 -4.19 -20.96
CA GLY A 57 3.23 -3.07 -20.02
C GLY A 57 1.99 -2.19 -20.20
N GLY A 58 2.20 -0.93 -20.51
CA GLY A 58 1.13 0.05 -20.73
C GLY A 58 0.90 0.97 -19.52
N ASP A 59 1.64 0.77 -18.44
CA ASP A 59 1.62 1.52 -17.19
C ASP A 59 2.35 2.87 -17.28
N GLU A 60 1.99 3.76 -16.40
CA GLU A 60 2.68 5.01 -16.01
C GLU A 60 3.18 5.88 -17.17
N ALA A 61 2.54 5.81 -18.36
CA ALA A 61 2.83 6.72 -19.46
C ALA A 61 2.39 8.13 -19.07
N THR A 62 3.33 9.07 -19.01
CA THR A 62 3.08 10.44 -18.57
C THR A 62 2.32 11.26 -19.61
N MET A 63 2.45 10.91 -20.90
CA MET A 63 1.82 11.55 -22.08
C MET A 63 2.18 13.04 -22.25
N GLN A 64 3.02 13.60 -21.38
CA GLN A 64 3.28 15.04 -21.28
C GLN A 64 3.88 15.66 -22.56
N HIS A 65 4.64 14.85 -23.33
CA HIS A 65 5.28 15.35 -24.57
C HIS A 65 4.43 15.14 -25.82
N TRP A 66 3.40 14.29 -25.78
CA TRP A 66 2.58 14.00 -26.95
C TRP A 66 1.75 15.19 -27.40
N SER A 67 1.25 16.01 -26.46
CA SER A 67 0.48 17.21 -26.77
C SER A 67 1.27 18.28 -27.55
N LYS A 68 2.59 18.29 -27.39
CA LYS A 68 3.49 19.26 -28.06
C LYS A 68 4.27 18.65 -29.24
N CYS A 69 4.24 17.33 -29.41
CA CYS A 69 4.97 16.63 -30.46
C CYS A 69 4.22 16.71 -31.79
N ALA A 70 4.81 17.38 -32.80
CA ALA A 70 4.19 17.53 -34.12
C ALA A 70 3.83 16.18 -34.77
N LYS A 71 4.65 15.14 -34.60
CA LYS A 71 4.39 13.79 -35.14
C LYS A 71 3.17 13.15 -34.43
N CYS A 72 3.07 13.25 -33.11
CA CYS A 72 1.92 12.72 -32.36
C CYS A 72 0.64 13.47 -32.70
N GLN A 73 0.69 14.80 -32.79
CA GLN A 73 -0.47 15.60 -33.18
C GLN A 73 -0.92 15.32 -34.61
N ALA A 74 0.02 15.13 -35.54
CA ALA A 74 -0.31 14.73 -36.93
C ALA A 74 -0.98 13.33 -36.94
N ARG A 75 -0.50 12.37 -36.15
CA ARG A 75 -1.11 11.06 -36.00
C ARG A 75 -2.52 11.17 -35.41
N MET A 76 -2.70 11.93 -34.35
CA MET A 76 -4.02 12.14 -33.77
C MET A 76 -5.01 12.70 -34.78
N LYS A 77 -4.58 13.70 -35.54
CA LYS A 77 -5.43 14.29 -36.61
C LYS A 77 -5.77 13.29 -37.72
N SER A 78 -4.79 12.51 -38.20
CA SER A 78 -5.01 11.56 -39.30
C SER A 78 -5.90 10.39 -38.91
N GLU A 79 -5.83 9.95 -37.67
CA GLU A 79 -6.59 8.81 -37.12
C GLU A 79 -7.90 9.25 -36.42
N GLY A 80 -8.20 10.54 -36.38
CA GLY A 80 -9.40 11.08 -35.72
C GLY A 80 -9.43 10.88 -34.21
N LEU A 81 -8.27 10.87 -33.56
CA LEU A 81 -8.15 10.65 -32.12
C LEU A 81 -8.38 11.96 -31.36
N LYS A 82 -9.21 11.90 -30.31
CA LYS A 82 -9.68 13.09 -29.58
C LYS A 82 -8.67 13.68 -28.59
N ASP A 83 -7.81 12.82 -27.99
CA ASP A 83 -6.88 13.17 -26.93
C ASP A 83 -5.69 12.18 -26.86
N GLU A 84 -4.74 12.42 -25.96
CA GLU A 84 -3.56 11.61 -25.72
C GLU A 84 -3.90 10.20 -25.18
N HIS A 85 -5.01 10.04 -24.47
CA HIS A 85 -5.50 8.73 -24.05
C HIS A 85 -5.95 7.89 -25.25
N ALA A 86 -6.64 8.51 -26.20
CA ALA A 86 -7.01 7.86 -27.46
C ALA A 86 -5.76 7.52 -28.30
N LEU A 87 -4.71 8.34 -28.25
CA LEU A 87 -3.43 8.06 -28.91
C LEU A 87 -2.73 6.86 -28.26
N LYS A 88 -2.75 6.74 -26.93
CA LYS A 88 -2.26 5.56 -26.21
C LYS A 88 -3.03 4.30 -26.63
N SER A 89 -4.36 4.36 -26.60
CA SER A 89 -5.23 3.27 -27.04
C SER A 89 -4.96 2.86 -28.50
N TYR A 90 -4.72 3.81 -29.39
CA TYR A 90 -4.33 3.54 -30.77
C TYR A 90 -3.05 2.70 -30.84
N MET A 91 -2.01 3.03 -30.07
CA MET A 91 -0.79 2.24 -29.98
C MET A 91 -1.08 0.81 -29.50
N ILE A 92 -1.81 0.66 -28.40
CA ILE A 92 -2.16 -0.66 -27.82
C ILE A 92 -2.88 -1.50 -28.86
N ARG A 93 -3.88 -0.95 -29.57
CA ARG A 93 -4.63 -1.66 -30.63
C ARG A 93 -3.74 -2.08 -31.80
N ARG A 94 -2.77 -1.27 -32.20
CA ARG A 94 -1.81 -1.64 -33.27
C ARG A 94 -0.93 -2.81 -32.85
N ILE A 95 -0.41 -2.78 -31.61
CA ILE A 95 0.41 -3.87 -31.07
C ILE A 95 -0.44 -5.12 -30.89
N GLU A 96 -1.67 -5.02 -30.39
CA GLU A 96 -2.59 -6.15 -30.31
C GLU A 96 -2.83 -6.79 -31.67
N LYS A 97 -3.15 -5.99 -32.70
CA LYS A 97 -3.34 -6.49 -34.07
C LYS A 97 -2.10 -7.23 -34.58
N TYR A 98 -0.91 -6.72 -34.27
CA TYR A 98 0.35 -7.38 -34.60
C TYR A 98 0.48 -8.73 -33.89
N LEU A 99 0.29 -8.78 -32.58
CA LEU A 99 0.36 -10.02 -31.80
C LEU A 99 -0.69 -11.04 -32.24
N ASN A 100 -1.93 -10.61 -32.51
CA ASN A 100 -2.99 -11.48 -33.01
C ASN A 100 -2.63 -12.09 -34.38
N SER A 101 -1.94 -11.35 -35.26
CA SER A 101 -1.45 -11.86 -36.53
C SER A 101 -0.41 -12.97 -36.40
N LYS A 102 0.28 -13.03 -35.24
CA LYS A 102 1.25 -14.07 -34.86
C LYS A 102 0.65 -15.17 -33.97
N GLY A 103 -0.70 -15.15 -33.76
CA GLY A 103 -1.40 -16.12 -32.91
C GLY A 103 -1.20 -15.93 -31.41
N ARG A 104 -0.78 -14.74 -30.99
CA ARG A 104 -0.59 -14.38 -29.59
C ARG A 104 -1.70 -13.45 -29.11
N LYS A 105 -1.92 -13.40 -27.77
CA LYS A 105 -2.84 -12.48 -27.11
C LYS A 105 -2.07 -11.42 -26.32
N LEU A 106 -2.56 -10.20 -26.35
CA LEU A 106 -1.99 -9.10 -25.58
C LEU A 106 -2.47 -9.15 -24.14
N ILE A 107 -1.56 -8.95 -23.18
CA ILE A 107 -1.85 -8.54 -21.80
C ILE A 107 -1.23 -7.16 -21.59
N GLY A 108 -1.90 -6.30 -20.83
CA GLY A 108 -1.33 -5.03 -20.36
C GLY A 108 -1.83 -4.68 -18.96
N TRP A 109 -1.10 -3.80 -18.30
CA TRP A 109 -1.53 -3.23 -17.04
C TRP A 109 -2.85 -2.47 -17.19
N ASP A 110 -3.61 -2.32 -16.11
CA ASP A 110 -4.96 -1.76 -16.15
C ASP A 110 -5.06 -0.33 -16.73
N GLU A 111 -3.94 0.40 -16.91
CA GLU A 111 -3.94 1.66 -17.66
C GLU A 111 -4.19 1.53 -19.15
N ILE A 112 -4.19 0.31 -19.71
CA ILE A 112 -4.61 0.11 -21.11
C ILE A 112 -6.12 0.33 -21.32
N LEU A 113 -6.90 0.40 -20.24
CA LEU A 113 -8.31 0.81 -20.27
C LEU A 113 -8.50 2.27 -20.68
N MET A 114 -7.49 3.13 -20.42
CA MET A 114 -7.57 4.55 -20.72
C MET A 114 -7.64 4.78 -22.24
N GLY A 115 -8.64 5.54 -22.68
CA GLY A 115 -8.87 5.84 -24.10
C GLY A 115 -9.58 4.73 -24.89
N GLY A 116 -10.00 3.66 -24.22
CA GLY A 116 -10.73 2.52 -24.77
C GLY A 116 -9.85 1.29 -25.01
N LEU A 117 -10.31 0.17 -24.51
CA LEU A 117 -9.59 -1.11 -24.55
C LEU A 117 -9.49 -1.67 -25.98
N ALA A 118 -8.40 -2.35 -26.26
CA ALA A 118 -8.24 -3.11 -27.50
C ALA A 118 -9.11 -4.38 -27.46
N PRO A 119 -9.72 -4.84 -28.58
CA PRO A 119 -10.85 -5.79 -28.58
C PRO A 119 -10.60 -7.13 -27.90
N ASP A 120 -9.38 -7.67 -28.01
CA ASP A 120 -9.04 -9.01 -27.47
C ASP A 120 -8.06 -8.95 -26.28
N ALA A 121 -7.75 -7.73 -25.78
CA ALA A 121 -6.78 -7.53 -24.73
C ALA A 121 -7.22 -8.13 -23.40
N THR A 122 -6.27 -8.73 -22.69
CA THR A 122 -6.40 -9.17 -21.31
C THR A 122 -5.85 -8.08 -20.39
N VAL A 123 -6.56 -7.74 -19.33
CA VAL A 123 -6.16 -6.69 -18.38
C VAL A 123 -5.53 -7.30 -17.14
N MET A 124 -4.34 -6.81 -16.75
CA MET A 124 -3.70 -7.13 -15.48
C MET A 124 -3.86 -5.94 -14.53
N SER A 125 -4.70 -6.10 -13.48
CA SER A 125 -5.06 -5.00 -12.58
C SER A 125 -4.15 -4.94 -11.37
N TRP A 126 -3.29 -3.89 -11.28
CA TRP A 126 -2.30 -3.72 -10.22
C TRP A 126 -2.63 -2.57 -9.25
N ARG A 127 -3.32 -1.53 -9.71
CA ARG A 127 -3.67 -0.35 -8.89
C ARG A 127 -4.81 -0.60 -7.90
N GLY A 128 -5.42 -1.79 -7.96
CA GLY A 128 -6.57 -2.22 -7.18
C GLY A 128 -7.38 -3.24 -7.97
N GLU A 129 -8.66 -3.34 -7.68
CA GLU A 129 -9.59 -4.28 -8.35
C GLU A 129 -10.46 -3.58 -9.42
N GLU A 130 -10.56 -2.25 -9.39
CA GLU A 130 -11.45 -1.45 -10.23
C GLU A 130 -11.21 -1.68 -11.72
N GLY A 131 -9.94 -1.75 -12.14
CA GLY A 131 -9.58 -2.03 -13.53
C GLY A 131 -10.03 -3.43 -13.98
N ALA A 132 -9.87 -4.44 -13.12
CA ALA A 132 -10.33 -5.79 -13.40
C ALA A 132 -11.87 -5.86 -13.44
N ILE A 133 -12.55 -5.19 -12.50
CA ILE A 133 -14.02 -5.13 -12.47
C ILE A 133 -14.56 -4.49 -13.75
N GLN A 134 -13.99 -3.36 -14.17
CA GLN A 134 -14.38 -2.70 -15.41
C GLN A 134 -14.18 -3.61 -16.62
N ALA A 135 -12.98 -4.18 -16.79
CA ALA A 135 -12.65 -5.02 -17.93
C ALA A 135 -13.52 -6.29 -18.00
N ALA A 136 -13.76 -6.97 -16.87
CA ALA A 136 -14.61 -8.15 -16.81
C ALA A 136 -16.08 -7.84 -17.18
N LYS A 137 -16.61 -6.68 -16.77
CA LYS A 137 -17.94 -6.20 -17.17
C LYS A 137 -18.02 -5.87 -18.66
N GLU A 138 -16.92 -5.46 -19.28
CA GLU A 138 -16.83 -5.23 -20.73
C GLU A 138 -16.56 -6.53 -21.51
N GLY A 139 -16.43 -7.69 -20.83
CA GLY A 139 -16.25 -9.01 -21.45
C GLY A 139 -14.79 -9.38 -21.73
N HIS A 140 -13.85 -8.69 -21.12
CA HIS A 140 -12.41 -8.98 -21.23
C HIS A 140 -11.88 -9.86 -20.12
N ASP A 141 -10.95 -10.75 -20.46
CA ASP A 141 -10.24 -11.56 -19.46
C ASP A 141 -9.35 -10.68 -18.57
N VAL A 142 -9.27 -11.04 -17.29
CA VAL A 142 -8.54 -10.25 -16.28
C VAL A 142 -7.66 -11.12 -15.39
N ILE A 143 -6.53 -10.56 -14.94
CA ILE A 143 -5.65 -11.13 -13.92
C ILE A 143 -5.54 -10.11 -12.80
N LEU A 144 -5.77 -10.55 -11.55
CA LEU A 144 -5.69 -9.71 -10.35
C LEU A 144 -4.26 -9.74 -9.80
N THR A 145 -3.67 -8.55 -9.65
CA THR A 145 -2.34 -8.40 -9.04
C THR A 145 -2.26 -7.10 -8.21
N PRO A 146 -3.25 -6.84 -7.32
CA PRO A 146 -3.34 -5.56 -6.61
C PRO A 146 -2.11 -5.33 -5.71
N ASN A 147 -1.52 -4.15 -5.84
CA ASN A 147 -0.34 -3.75 -5.07
C ASN A 147 -0.59 -3.69 -3.55
N SER A 148 -1.85 -3.62 -3.14
CA SER A 148 -2.26 -3.66 -1.75
C SER A 148 -2.12 -5.03 -1.08
N HIS A 149 -2.04 -6.14 -1.85
CA HIS A 149 -2.05 -7.51 -1.32
C HIS A 149 -0.96 -8.43 -1.85
N VAL A 150 -0.51 -8.26 -3.11
CA VAL A 150 0.33 -9.28 -3.77
C VAL A 150 1.65 -8.75 -4.32
N TYR A 151 2.10 -7.57 -3.87
CA TYR A 151 3.43 -7.01 -4.17
C TYR A 151 4.44 -7.50 -3.14
N LEU A 152 5.25 -8.46 -3.51
CA LEU A 152 6.21 -9.14 -2.64
C LEU A 152 7.53 -8.37 -2.47
N ASP A 153 7.68 -7.26 -3.14
CA ASP A 153 8.77 -6.27 -2.96
C ASP A 153 8.53 -5.34 -1.75
N LEU A 154 7.35 -5.41 -1.12
CA LEU A 154 7.02 -4.68 0.11
C LEU A 154 7.45 -5.46 1.35
N TYR A 155 7.66 -4.74 2.47
CA TYR A 155 8.04 -5.36 3.75
C TYR A 155 7.01 -6.40 4.21
N GLN A 156 7.46 -7.51 4.78
CA GLN A 156 6.58 -8.56 5.27
C GLN A 156 6.35 -8.54 6.77
N ARG A 157 7.08 -7.70 7.52
CA ARG A 157 6.81 -7.38 8.93
C ARG A 157 7.30 -5.97 9.28
N GLU A 158 6.84 -5.49 10.43
CA GLU A 158 7.18 -4.19 11.01
C GLU A 158 8.52 -4.28 11.75
N SER A 159 9.65 -4.00 11.09
CA SER A 159 10.96 -4.01 11.75
C SER A 159 12.02 -3.27 10.94
N ASP A 160 12.80 -2.43 11.59
CA ASP A 160 13.96 -1.74 11.01
C ASP A 160 15.14 -2.70 10.68
N HIS A 161 15.03 -3.97 11.08
CA HIS A 161 16.03 -5.01 10.85
C HIS A 161 15.67 -5.95 9.68
N GLU A 162 14.62 -5.62 8.91
CA GLU A 162 14.30 -6.33 7.68
C GLU A 162 15.27 -5.94 6.55
N PRO A 163 15.56 -6.84 5.60
CA PRO A 163 16.23 -6.47 4.37
C PRO A 163 15.50 -5.32 3.69
N ARG A 164 16.26 -4.41 3.04
CA ARG A 164 15.66 -3.25 2.37
C ARG A 164 14.62 -3.71 1.34
N ALA A 165 13.46 -3.08 1.39
CA ALA A 165 12.33 -3.37 0.51
C ALA A 165 11.72 -2.06 0.02
N ASN A 166 10.76 -2.12 -0.88
CA ASN A 166 9.95 -0.97 -1.25
C ASN A 166 9.05 -0.56 -0.07
N GLY A 167 8.63 0.69 -0.02
CA GLY A 167 7.77 1.20 1.05
C GLY A 167 6.41 0.49 1.08
N GLY A 168 5.86 0.31 2.28
CA GLY A 168 4.59 -0.39 2.52
C GLY A 168 4.78 -1.75 3.18
N PHE A 169 3.65 -2.39 3.52
CA PHE A 169 3.64 -3.55 4.38
C PHE A 169 2.60 -4.58 3.94
N ILE A 170 3.06 -5.78 3.59
CA ILE A 170 2.23 -6.92 3.19
C ILE A 170 2.70 -8.18 3.95
N PRO A 171 2.14 -8.46 5.13
CA PRO A 171 2.41 -9.68 5.87
C PRO A 171 1.76 -10.89 5.22
N LEU A 172 2.19 -12.08 5.63
CA LEU A 172 1.67 -13.37 5.17
C LEU A 172 0.14 -13.45 5.27
N GLU A 173 -0.43 -13.01 6.39
CA GLU A 173 -1.87 -13.00 6.65
C GLU A 173 -2.65 -12.15 5.64
N LYS A 174 -2.10 -10.99 5.26
CA LYS A 174 -2.75 -10.08 4.31
C LYS A 174 -2.88 -10.70 2.93
N ILE A 175 -1.87 -11.44 2.46
CA ILE A 175 -1.97 -12.20 1.21
C ILE A 175 -3.02 -13.30 1.34
N TYR A 176 -2.99 -14.07 2.43
CA TYR A 176 -3.92 -15.17 2.64
C TYR A 176 -5.38 -14.73 2.74
N SER A 177 -5.64 -13.54 3.27
CA SER A 177 -6.98 -12.96 3.37
C SER A 177 -7.56 -12.48 2.04
N TYR A 178 -6.72 -12.31 1.01
CA TYR A 178 -7.15 -11.80 -0.28
C TYR A 178 -8.13 -12.76 -0.97
N ASN A 179 -9.18 -12.19 -1.57
CA ASN A 179 -10.09 -12.93 -2.45
C ASN A 179 -9.93 -12.40 -3.89
N PRO A 180 -9.34 -13.19 -4.81
CA PRO A 180 -9.09 -12.73 -6.18
C PRO A 180 -10.34 -12.68 -7.07
N VAL A 181 -11.53 -12.91 -6.51
CA VAL A 181 -12.80 -12.77 -7.20
C VAL A 181 -13.56 -11.60 -6.58
N PRO A 182 -13.57 -10.40 -7.22
CA PRO A 182 -14.30 -9.26 -6.72
C PRO A 182 -15.79 -9.53 -6.55
N LYS A 183 -16.34 -9.14 -5.41
CA LYS A 183 -17.77 -9.37 -5.06
C LYS A 183 -18.74 -8.54 -5.92
N GLU A 184 -18.24 -7.54 -6.61
CA GLU A 184 -18.98 -6.66 -7.53
C GLU A 184 -19.28 -7.32 -8.87
N LEU A 185 -18.67 -8.48 -9.17
CA LEU A 185 -18.89 -9.24 -10.40
C LEU A 185 -20.03 -10.24 -10.24
N THR A 186 -20.87 -10.31 -11.26
CA THR A 186 -21.86 -11.36 -11.40
C THR A 186 -21.22 -12.71 -11.75
N PRO A 187 -21.92 -13.85 -11.55
CA PRO A 187 -21.41 -15.18 -11.96
C PRO A 187 -21.05 -15.29 -13.46
N ALA A 188 -21.65 -14.49 -14.31
CA ALA A 188 -21.30 -14.45 -15.73
C ALA A 188 -19.98 -13.70 -15.97
N GLU A 189 -19.76 -12.60 -15.28
CA GLU A 189 -18.56 -11.75 -15.36
C GLU A 189 -17.34 -12.41 -14.68
N THR A 190 -17.54 -13.17 -13.59
CA THR A 190 -16.44 -13.89 -12.90
C THR A 190 -15.75 -14.92 -13.79
N LYS A 191 -16.38 -15.38 -14.88
CA LYS A 191 -15.74 -16.27 -15.86
C LYS A 191 -14.54 -15.63 -16.58
N HIS A 192 -14.46 -14.32 -16.57
CA HIS A 192 -13.35 -13.56 -17.14
C HIS A 192 -12.15 -13.45 -16.18
N VAL A 193 -12.32 -13.79 -14.90
CA VAL A 193 -11.21 -13.80 -13.93
C VAL A 193 -10.35 -15.05 -14.17
N LEU A 194 -9.20 -14.87 -14.82
CA LEU A 194 -8.28 -15.97 -15.12
C LEU A 194 -7.51 -16.43 -13.88
N GLY A 195 -7.28 -15.54 -12.91
CA GLY A 195 -6.57 -15.85 -11.68
C GLY A 195 -5.89 -14.64 -11.04
N VAL A 196 -4.90 -14.96 -10.20
CA VAL A 196 -4.13 -13.98 -9.41
C VAL A 196 -2.64 -14.19 -9.65
N GLN A 197 -1.87 -13.09 -9.60
CA GLN A 197 -0.40 -13.10 -9.71
C GLN A 197 0.19 -12.25 -8.59
N ALA A 198 1.38 -12.65 -8.08
CA ALA A 198 2.22 -11.78 -7.27
C ALA A 198 3.33 -11.15 -8.10
N ASN A 199 3.75 -9.95 -7.71
CA ASN A 199 4.88 -9.24 -8.31
C ASN A 199 6.00 -9.11 -7.28
N LEU A 200 7.25 -9.27 -7.74
CA LEU A 200 8.46 -8.95 -6.99
C LEU A 200 9.31 -8.00 -7.87
N TRP A 201 9.14 -6.70 -7.65
CA TRP A 201 9.97 -5.69 -8.31
C TRP A 201 11.33 -5.62 -7.65
N THR A 202 12.39 -5.48 -8.43
CA THR A 202 13.75 -5.77 -7.97
C THR A 202 14.61 -4.54 -7.70
N GLU A 203 14.04 -3.34 -7.62
CA GLU A 203 14.77 -2.09 -7.35
C GLU A 203 15.60 -2.15 -6.06
N TYR A 204 15.12 -2.92 -5.08
CA TYR A 204 15.80 -3.10 -3.80
C TYR A 204 16.25 -4.55 -3.54
N VAL A 205 16.00 -5.47 -4.45
CA VAL A 205 16.41 -6.88 -4.34
C VAL A 205 17.79 -7.03 -4.92
N LEU A 206 18.79 -7.27 -4.07
CA LEU A 206 20.20 -7.22 -4.44
C LEU A 206 20.72 -8.52 -5.03
N ASP A 207 20.17 -9.65 -4.61
CA ASP A 207 20.67 -10.99 -4.94
C ASP A 207 19.56 -12.06 -4.79
N GLU A 208 19.88 -13.30 -5.18
CA GLU A 208 18.97 -14.44 -5.07
C GLU A 208 18.52 -14.73 -3.63
N PRO A 209 19.40 -14.76 -2.61
CA PRO A 209 18.95 -14.92 -1.22
C PRO A 209 17.98 -13.85 -0.75
N HIS A 210 18.12 -12.61 -1.22
CA HIS A 210 17.16 -11.55 -0.92
C HIS A 210 15.81 -11.81 -1.61
N ALA A 211 15.81 -12.21 -2.87
CA ALA A 211 14.60 -12.59 -3.59
C ALA A 211 13.86 -13.74 -2.90
N GLU A 212 14.58 -14.79 -2.49
CA GLU A 212 14.03 -15.92 -1.75
C GLU A 212 13.38 -15.49 -0.44
N TYR A 213 14.06 -14.60 0.33
CA TYR A 213 13.51 -14.05 1.56
C TYR A 213 12.21 -13.28 1.33
N MET A 214 12.15 -12.49 0.27
CA MET A 214 10.97 -11.71 -0.08
C MET A 214 9.81 -12.57 -0.60
N LEU A 215 10.12 -13.65 -1.33
CA LEU A 215 9.11 -14.55 -1.89
C LEU A 215 8.53 -15.50 -0.84
N PHE A 216 9.40 -16.18 -0.06
CA PHE A 216 8.98 -17.25 0.84
C PHE A 216 8.82 -16.76 2.28
N PRO A 217 7.71 -17.14 2.96
CA PRO A 217 6.66 -18.09 2.52
C PRO A 217 5.46 -17.42 1.84
N ARG A 218 5.47 -16.13 1.57
CA ARG A 218 4.31 -15.38 1.06
C ARG A 218 3.71 -15.97 -0.23
N ILE A 219 4.56 -16.48 -1.12
CA ILE A 219 4.09 -17.13 -2.36
C ILE A 219 3.31 -18.43 -2.08
N LEU A 220 3.55 -19.10 -0.94
CA LEU A 220 2.75 -20.26 -0.53
C LEU A 220 1.33 -19.85 -0.12
N ALA A 221 1.19 -18.68 0.52
CA ALA A 221 -0.14 -18.13 0.81
C ALA A 221 -0.90 -17.80 -0.47
N LEU A 222 -0.24 -17.17 -1.45
CA LEU A 222 -0.86 -16.91 -2.74
C LEU A 222 -1.24 -18.20 -3.48
N SER A 223 -0.42 -19.24 -3.39
CA SER A 223 -0.74 -20.56 -3.98
C SER A 223 -2.05 -21.12 -3.40
N GLU A 224 -2.25 -21.04 -2.08
CA GLU A 224 -3.50 -21.50 -1.48
C GLU A 224 -4.68 -20.59 -1.86
N VAL A 225 -4.47 -19.27 -1.90
CA VAL A 225 -5.48 -18.32 -2.38
C VAL A 225 -5.94 -18.63 -3.81
N ALA A 226 -5.01 -19.00 -4.69
CA ALA A 226 -5.30 -19.30 -6.09
C ALA A 226 -6.02 -20.65 -6.30
N TRP A 227 -5.77 -21.66 -5.43
CA TRP A 227 -6.25 -23.01 -5.62
C TRP A 227 -7.38 -23.43 -4.70
N THR A 228 -7.58 -22.73 -3.57
CA THR A 228 -8.58 -23.09 -2.56
C THR A 228 -9.69 -22.03 -2.50
N PRO A 229 -10.96 -22.42 -2.69
CA PRO A 229 -12.09 -21.51 -2.53
C PRO A 229 -12.07 -20.80 -1.18
N GLN A 230 -12.48 -19.53 -1.14
CA GLN A 230 -12.38 -18.68 0.05
C GLN A 230 -13.04 -19.30 1.30
N GLN A 231 -14.21 -19.93 1.12
CA GLN A 231 -14.98 -20.56 2.22
C GLN A 231 -14.27 -21.79 2.82
N ASP A 232 -13.31 -22.39 2.11
CA ASP A 232 -12.59 -23.59 2.53
C ASP A 232 -11.20 -23.27 3.09
N ARG A 233 -10.82 -21.98 3.12
CA ARG A 233 -9.54 -21.51 3.63
C ARG A 233 -9.56 -21.36 5.14
N ASP A 234 -8.53 -21.90 5.82
CA ASP A 234 -8.28 -21.78 7.26
C ASP A 234 -6.84 -21.34 7.52
N TYR A 235 -6.67 -20.08 7.93
CA TYR A 235 -5.36 -19.49 8.15
C TYR A 235 -4.56 -20.19 9.25
N LYS A 236 -5.19 -20.66 10.33
CA LYS A 236 -4.50 -21.38 11.42
C LYS A 236 -3.98 -22.73 10.95
N ASN A 237 -4.79 -23.46 10.20
CA ASN A 237 -4.35 -24.71 9.55
C ASN A 237 -3.23 -24.43 8.53
N PHE A 238 -3.37 -23.38 7.72
CA PHE A 238 -2.32 -22.95 6.79
C PHE A 238 -1.00 -22.65 7.52
N LEU A 239 -1.02 -21.91 8.63
CA LEU A 239 0.19 -21.63 9.41
C LEU A 239 0.89 -22.90 9.87
N THR A 240 0.16 -23.94 10.26
CA THR A 240 0.75 -25.24 10.63
C THR A 240 1.48 -25.88 9.44
N ARG A 241 0.87 -25.87 8.26
CA ARG A 241 1.45 -26.45 7.04
C ARG A 241 2.62 -25.61 6.52
N VAL A 242 2.50 -24.28 6.53
CA VAL A 242 3.56 -23.39 6.05
C VAL A 242 4.81 -23.47 6.93
N ASN A 243 4.67 -23.67 8.26
CA ASN A 243 5.81 -23.91 9.14
C ASN A 243 6.61 -25.14 8.72
N TYR A 244 5.95 -26.23 8.32
CA TYR A 244 6.61 -27.40 7.76
C TYR A 244 7.37 -27.07 6.46
N HIS A 245 6.73 -26.33 5.55
CA HIS A 245 7.36 -25.94 4.28
C HIS A 245 8.55 -25.00 4.48
N VAL A 246 8.46 -24.04 5.42
CA VAL A 246 9.59 -23.17 5.78
C VAL A 246 10.79 -23.97 6.25
N HIS A 247 10.56 -25.03 7.05
CA HIS A 247 11.64 -25.93 7.48
C HIS A 247 12.26 -26.69 6.30
N ALA A 248 11.43 -27.32 5.48
CA ALA A 248 11.87 -28.09 4.31
C ALA A 248 12.61 -27.23 3.27
N LEU A 249 12.21 -25.98 3.08
CA LEU A 249 12.90 -25.05 2.17
C LEU A 249 14.27 -24.65 2.73
N LYS A 250 14.37 -24.39 4.05
CA LYS A 250 15.66 -24.12 4.70
C LYS A 250 16.64 -25.30 4.59
N GLU A 251 16.18 -26.54 4.74
CA GLU A 251 17.00 -27.74 4.54
C GLU A 251 17.55 -27.84 3.11
N ARG A 252 16.87 -27.24 2.14
CA ARG A 252 17.32 -27.14 0.75
C ARG A 252 18.22 -25.93 0.48
N GLY A 253 18.55 -25.16 1.49
CA GLY A 253 19.42 -23.97 1.39
C GLY A 253 18.70 -22.69 0.96
N ILE A 254 17.37 -22.69 0.86
CA ILE A 254 16.58 -21.51 0.49
C ILE A 254 16.54 -20.53 1.67
N ASN A 255 16.78 -19.25 1.40
CA ASN A 255 16.75 -18.19 2.42
C ASN A 255 15.32 -17.71 2.72
N VAL A 256 14.58 -18.53 3.44
CA VAL A 256 13.17 -18.30 3.76
C VAL A 256 13.01 -17.37 4.97
N TYR A 257 12.08 -16.40 4.90
CA TYR A 257 11.63 -15.64 6.07
C TYR A 257 11.15 -16.58 7.18
N PRO A 258 11.65 -16.44 8.41
CA PRO A 258 11.52 -17.47 9.45
C PRO A 258 10.22 -17.43 10.26
N LEU A 259 9.15 -16.78 9.79
CA LEU A 259 7.86 -16.68 10.49
C LEU A 259 8.02 -16.19 11.94
N ARG A 260 8.33 -14.93 12.11
CA ARG A 260 8.67 -14.35 13.43
C ARG A 260 7.84 -13.13 13.80
N ARG A 261 6.79 -12.82 13.02
CA ARG A 261 5.88 -11.70 13.30
C ARG A 261 4.93 -12.05 14.43
N ILE A 262 4.72 -11.07 15.33
CA ILE A 262 3.60 -11.03 16.27
C ILE A 262 2.64 -9.95 15.77
N ALA A 263 1.38 -10.28 15.57
CA ALA A 263 0.32 -9.34 15.30
C ALA A 263 -0.31 -8.87 16.62
N ALA A 264 -0.52 -7.57 16.77
CA ALA A 264 -1.32 -6.99 17.83
C ALA A 264 -2.63 -6.47 17.27
N ILE A 265 -3.73 -7.01 17.69
CA ILE A 265 -5.09 -6.69 17.25
C ILE A 265 -5.75 -5.83 18.31
N ASN A 266 -6.09 -4.59 17.95
CA ASN A 266 -6.79 -3.67 18.84
C ASN A 266 -8.28 -3.76 18.66
N GLU A 267 -9.02 -3.85 19.76
CA GLU A 267 -10.47 -3.75 19.78
C GLU A 267 -10.90 -2.71 20.81
N VAL A 268 -11.96 -1.99 20.52
CA VAL A 268 -12.49 -0.96 21.40
C VAL A 268 -13.95 -1.23 21.72
N ASP A 269 -14.28 -1.35 23.01
CA ASP A 269 -15.64 -1.36 23.51
C ASP A 269 -16.02 0.03 24.01
N THR A 270 -16.74 0.79 23.19
CA THR A 270 -17.17 2.15 23.50
C THR A 270 -18.24 2.22 24.58
N VAL A 271 -18.94 1.13 24.86
CA VAL A 271 -19.96 1.05 25.92
C VAL A 271 -19.33 0.86 27.27
N LYS A 272 -18.31 -0.02 27.36
CA LYS A 272 -17.58 -0.28 28.60
C LYS A 272 -16.42 0.67 28.82
N HIS A 273 -16.14 1.56 27.88
CA HIS A 273 -14.94 2.42 27.86
C HIS A 273 -13.67 1.59 28.07
N LEU A 274 -13.43 0.65 27.14
CA LEU A 274 -12.37 -0.34 27.26
C LEU A 274 -11.63 -0.47 25.93
N VAL A 275 -10.30 -0.42 25.98
CA VAL A 275 -9.43 -0.90 24.90
C VAL A 275 -8.94 -2.30 25.24
N SER A 276 -8.82 -3.16 24.24
CA SER A 276 -8.29 -4.51 24.38
C SER A 276 -7.31 -4.83 23.27
N VAL A 277 -6.26 -5.57 23.62
CA VAL A 277 -5.22 -6.01 22.69
C VAL A 277 -5.11 -7.54 22.76
N SER A 278 -5.36 -8.17 21.62
CA SER A 278 -5.07 -9.59 21.41
C SER A 278 -3.76 -9.73 20.65
N LEU A 279 -3.00 -10.78 20.98
CA LEU A 279 -1.74 -11.10 20.30
C LEU A 279 -1.88 -12.40 19.51
N ASP A 280 -1.37 -12.42 18.30
CA ASP A 280 -1.27 -13.63 17.49
C ASP A 280 0.12 -13.75 16.85
N SER A 281 0.53 -14.94 16.44
CA SER A 281 1.85 -15.20 15.92
C SER A 281 1.79 -16.05 14.67
N GLU A 282 2.61 -15.71 13.67
CA GLU A 282 2.86 -16.56 12.49
C GLU A 282 3.51 -17.91 12.85
N ARG A 283 3.99 -18.07 14.11
CA ARG A 283 4.65 -19.28 14.59
C ARG A 283 3.85 -19.93 15.74
N PRO A 284 2.88 -20.78 15.43
CA PRO A 284 1.96 -21.35 16.42
C PRO A 284 2.64 -22.16 17.55
N THR A 285 3.87 -22.65 17.31
CA THR A 285 4.64 -23.45 18.27
C THR A 285 5.44 -22.60 19.29
N ALA A 286 5.51 -21.28 19.05
CA ALA A 286 6.26 -20.37 19.92
C ALA A 286 5.37 -19.76 21.01
N ASP A 287 5.98 -19.51 22.18
CA ASP A 287 5.33 -18.75 23.25
C ASP A 287 5.46 -17.25 23.00
N ILE A 288 4.35 -16.55 23.04
CA ILE A 288 4.36 -15.08 23.12
C ILE A 288 4.53 -14.70 24.59
N ARG A 289 5.66 -14.09 24.94
CA ARG A 289 5.90 -13.48 26.26
C ARG A 289 5.67 -11.98 26.17
N TYR A 290 5.01 -11.40 27.16
CA TYR A 290 4.61 -10.00 27.11
C TYR A 290 4.80 -9.27 28.44
N THR A 291 4.81 -7.93 28.37
CA THR A 291 4.73 -7.01 29.50
C THR A 291 3.74 -5.89 29.18
N THR A 292 3.19 -5.27 30.24
CA THR A 292 2.28 -4.11 30.14
C THR A 292 2.77 -2.91 30.95
N ASP A 293 3.94 -3.00 31.54
CA ASP A 293 4.59 -1.97 32.35
C ASP A 293 5.69 -1.19 31.63
N GLY A 294 5.84 -1.46 30.31
CA GLY A 294 6.86 -0.82 29.47
C GLY A 294 8.24 -1.48 29.52
N THR A 295 8.45 -2.50 30.36
CA THR A 295 9.70 -3.27 30.38
C THR A 295 9.80 -4.21 29.19
N GLU A 296 11.01 -4.69 28.86
CA GLU A 296 11.20 -5.67 27.79
C GLU A 296 10.84 -7.09 28.27
N PRO A 297 10.08 -7.86 27.46
CA PRO A 297 9.76 -9.25 27.78
C PRO A 297 10.99 -10.14 27.81
N THR A 298 11.04 -11.02 28.81
CA THR A 298 12.06 -12.06 29.00
C THR A 298 11.40 -13.44 29.01
N ALA A 299 12.18 -14.52 29.05
CA ALA A 299 11.66 -15.87 29.20
C ALA A 299 10.82 -16.06 30.49
N ARG A 300 11.02 -15.18 31.52
CA ARG A 300 10.27 -15.22 32.79
C ARG A 300 9.00 -14.36 32.77
N SER A 301 8.80 -13.54 31.74
CA SER A 301 7.60 -12.71 31.60
C SER A 301 6.35 -13.57 31.39
N PRO A 302 5.15 -13.07 31.69
CA PRO A 302 3.90 -13.79 31.48
C PRO A 302 3.77 -14.31 30.04
N ARG A 303 3.24 -15.53 29.90
CA ARG A 303 2.89 -16.14 28.63
C ARG A 303 1.50 -15.68 28.23
N TYR A 304 1.33 -15.24 27.00
CA TYR A 304 0.03 -14.94 26.45
C TYR A 304 -0.75 -16.23 26.16
N THR A 305 -1.97 -16.33 26.69
CA THR A 305 -2.80 -17.53 26.62
C THR A 305 -4.07 -17.37 25.81
N GLY A 306 -4.15 -16.29 25.00
CA GLY A 306 -5.30 -15.98 24.15
C GLY A 306 -6.34 -15.06 24.80
N THR A 307 -6.20 -14.73 26.09
CA THR A 307 -7.10 -13.77 26.76
C THR A 307 -6.69 -12.34 26.38
N PRO A 308 -7.57 -11.50 25.83
CA PRO A 308 -7.26 -10.12 25.51
C PRO A 308 -6.76 -9.32 26.71
N LEU A 309 -5.70 -8.55 26.51
CA LEU A 309 -5.17 -7.60 27.50
C LEU A 309 -6.02 -6.34 27.45
N THR A 310 -6.50 -5.83 28.59
CA THR A 310 -7.50 -4.75 28.61
C THR A 310 -7.10 -3.58 29.50
N SER A 311 -7.55 -2.36 29.12
CA SER A 311 -7.44 -1.14 29.93
C SER A 311 -8.61 -0.20 29.67
N ARG A 312 -8.92 0.66 30.65
CA ARG A 312 -9.92 1.74 30.52
C ARG A 312 -9.30 3.08 30.14
N ASP A 313 -8.00 3.15 30.07
CA ASP A 313 -7.24 4.36 29.76
C ASP A 313 -6.24 4.06 28.65
N SER A 314 -4.98 3.93 28.96
CA SER A 314 -3.95 3.52 28.00
C SER A 314 -3.48 2.09 28.25
N LEU A 315 -3.03 1.43 27.20
CA LEU A 315 -2.43 0.11 27.26
C LEU A 315 -1.16 0.07 26.39
N ILE A 316 -0.04 -0.23 27.03
CA ILE A 316 1.22 -0.49 26.36
C ILE A 316 1.49 -1.99 26.44
N VAL A 317 1.67 -2.64 25.30
CA VAL A 317 2.03 -4.06 25.24
C VAL A 317 3.34 -4.21 24.51
N LYS A 318 4.35 -4.76 25.19
CA LYS A 318 5.58 -5.24 24.56
C LYS A 318 5.56 -6.76 24.50
N ALA A 319 5.92 -7.35 23.36
CA ALA A 319 5.91 -8.81 23.22
C ALA A 319 7.06 -9.32 22.37
N ARG A 320 7.52 -10.55 22.68
CA ARG A 320 8.54 -11.31 21.95
C ARG A 320 8.18 -12.78 21.87
N LEU A 321 8.75 -13.48 20.87
CA LEU A 321 8.60 -14.92 20.70
C LEU A 321 9.72 -15.70 21.37
N PHE A 322 9.33 -16.80 22.02
CA PHE A 322 10.25 -17.72 22.71
C PHE A 322 9.95 -19.19 22.34
N GLU A 323 10.98 -20.00 22.25
CA GLU A 323 10.92 -21.46 22.28
C GLU A 323 11.59 -21.95 23.57
N GLY A 324 10.79 -22.32 24.57
CA GLY A 324 11.28 -22.51 25.93
C GLY A 324 11.87 -21.19 26.50
N ASP A 325 13.11 -21.24 26.92
CA ASP A 325 13.84 -20.06 27.41
C ASP A 325 14.60 -19.31 26.32
N LYS A 326 14.61 -19.84 25.09
CA LYS A 326 15.33 -19.24 23.97
C LYS A 326 14.46 -18.21 23.25
N MET A 327 14.93 -16.97 23.20
CA MET A 327 14.35 -15.91 22.38
C MET A 327 14.57 -16.21 20.89
N ILE A 328 13.49 -16.18 20.09
CA ILE A 328 13.54 -16.51 18.66
C ILE A 328 14.18 -15.39 17.85
N ASP A 329 13.86 -14.15 18.18
CA ASP A 329 14.38 -12.97 17.47
C ASP A 329 14.71 -11.87 18.49
N ALA A 330 16.00 -11.75 18.83
CA ALA A 330 16.46 -10.76 19.79
C ALA A 330 16.35 -9.32 19.24
N ALA A 331 16.43 -9.15 17.93
CA ALA A 331 16.37 -7.85 17.28
C ALA A 331 14.93 -7.31 17.18
N HIS A 332 13.93 -8.18 17.27
CA HIS A 332 12.54 -7.77 17.10
C HIS A 332 11.71 -7.94 18.38
N MET A 333 11.12 -6.84 18.79
CA MET A 333 10.12 -6.77 19.85
C MET A 333 8.97 -5.91 19.33
N ILE A 334 7.75 -6.43 19.39
CA ILE A 334 6.62 -5.52 19.15
C ILE A 334 6.45 -4.59 20.34
N SER A 335 6.17 -3.32 20.03
CA SER A 335 5.72 -2.33 21.00
C SER A 335 4.39 -1.78 20.47
N PHE A 336 3.31 -2.13 21.14
CA PHE A 336 1.98 -1.70 20.78
C PHE A 336 1.41 -0.80 21.86
N ARG A 337 0.87 0.35 21.47
CA ARG A 337 0.20 1.26 22.38
C ARG A 337 -1.17 1.63 21.82
N THR A 338 -2.16 1.58 22.71
CA THR A 338 -3.51 2.10 22.44
C THR A 338 -3.96 2.97 23.59
N ASP A 339 -4.64 4.07 23.25
CA ASP A 339 -5.14 5.06 24.23
C ASP A 339 -6.67 5.18 24.06
N TYR A 340 -7.44 5.16 25.17
CA TYR A 340 -8.87 5.46 25.13
C TYR A 340 -9.10 6.98 25.22
N HIS A 341 -9.89 7.56 24.33
CA HIS A 341 -10.19 8.98 24.30
C HIS A 341 -11.59 9.28 23.69
N LYS A 342 -12.07 10.54 23.79
CA LYS A 342 -13.44 10.92 23.44
C LYS A 342 -13.78 10.76 21.96
N ALA A 343 -12.80 10.76 21.05
CA ALA A 343 -13.04 10.59 19.61
C ALA A 343 -13.19 9.12 19.19
N ILE A 344 -12.84 8.15 20.04
CA ILE A 344 -12.94 6.74 19.72
C ILE A 344 -14.36 6.32 19.41
N GLY A 345 -14.55 5.55 18.33
CA GLY A 345 -15.86 5.09 17.88
C GLY A 345 -16.74 6.18 17.24
N LYS A 346 -16.22 7.39 17.10
CA LYS A 346 -16.94 8.52 16.50
C LYS A 346 -16.81 8.53 14.98
N LYS A 347 -17.54 9.44 14.33
CA LYS A 347 -17.47 9.64 12.90
C LYS A 347 -16.33 10.61 12.60
N ILE A 348 -15.45 10.24 11.67
CA ILE A 348 -14.45 11.12 11.07
C ILE A 348 -14.79 11.36 9.60
N THR A 349 -14.64 12.59 9.14
CA THR A 349 -14.81 13.00 7.76
C THR A 349 -13.48 13.60 7.26
N TYR A 350 -13.03 13.16 6.11
CA TYR A 350 -11.86 13.68 5.42
C TYR A 350 -12.33 14.76 4.43
N ASN A 351 -11.92 16.03 4.64
CA ASN A 351 -12.39 17.18 3.88
C ASN A 351 -11.38 17.50 2.76
N ASP A 352 -11.68 17.06 1.53
CA ASP A 352 -10.85 17.33 0.34
C ASP A 352 -9.37 16.98 0.49
N CYS A 353 -9.04 16.01 1.35
CA CYS A 353 -7.68 15.51 1.52
C CYS A 353 -7.51 14.11 0.93
N THR A 354 -6.32 13.86 0.39
CA THR A 354 -5.95 12.61 -0.26
C THR A 354 -4.82 11.93 0.49
N TRP A 355 -4.76 10.61 0.41
CA TRP A 355 -3.72 9.78 1.01
C TRP A 355 -3.26 8.69 0.05
N ASN A 356 -2.13 8.07 0.34
CA ASN A 356 -1.65 6.93 -0.42
C ASN A 356 -2.25 5.64 0.16
N GLU A 357 -2.78 4.78 -0.70
CA GLU A 357 -3.43 3.53 -0.30
C GLU A 357 -2.48 2.51 0.36
N ARG A 358 -1.17 2.69 0.22
CA ARG A 358 -0.16 1.89 0.97
C ARG A 358 -0.09 2.27 2.45
N TYR A 359 -0.49 3.50 2.81
CA TYR A 359 -0.36 4.07 4.15
C TYR A 359 -1.71 4.49 4.72
N THR A 360 -2.63 3.55 4.80
CA THR A 360 -4.00 3.80 5.30
C THR A 360 -4.09 3.73 6.82
N ALA A 361 -3.07 3.23 7.50
CA ALA A 361 -3.03 3.00 8.96
C ALA A 361 -4.18 2.12 9.49
N GLY A 362 -4.74 1.24 8.65
CA GLY A 362 -5.88 0.40 9.05
C GLY A 362 -7.24 0.90 8.58
N GLY A 363 -7.31 2.03 7.86
CA GLY A 363 -8.52 2.44 7.16
C GLY A 363 -9.10 3.80 7.51
N SER A 364 -10.43 3.93 7.35
CA SER A 364 -11.11 5.22 7.47
C SER A 364 -11.16 5.80 8.88
N ARG A 365 -10.99 4.98 9.93
CA ARG A 365 -10.99 5.42 11.33
C ARG A 365 -9.61 5.51 11.95
N ALA A 366 -8.56 5.28 11.20
CA ALA A 366 -7.18 5.15 11.66
C ALA A 366 -6.66 6.32 12.52
N LEU A 367 -7.21 7.53 12.35
CA LEU A 367 -6.81 8.69 13.15
C LEU A 367 -7.58 8.82 14.48
N ILE A 368 -8.53 7.95 14.77
CA ILE A 368 -9.38 7.97 15.97
C ILE A 368 -9.70 6.55 16.48
N ASP A 369 -8.84 5.58 16.23
CA ASP A 369 -9.00 4.20 16.68
C ASP A 369 -8.22 3.88 17.97
N GLY A 370 -7.50 4.87 18.47
CA GLY A 370 -6.68 4.80 19.67
C GLY A 370 -5.29 4.21 19.45
N VAL A 371 -4.97 3.70 18.26
CA VAL A 371 -3.70 3.02 18.00
C VAL A 371 -2.59 4.01 17.71
N ARG A 372 -1.47 3.88 18.44
CA ARG A 372 -0.33 4.78 18.28
C ARG A 372 0.74 4.20 17.38
N GLY A 373 1.25 5.04 16.48
CA GLY A 373 2.40 4.73 15.66
C GLY A 373 3.69 4.55 16.48
N THR A 374 4.48 3.53 16.13
CA THR A 374 5.83 3.30 16.68
C THR A 374 6.86 4.22 16.01
N PRO A 375 8.13 4.20 16.46
CA PRO A 375 9.20 4.95 15.79
C PRO A 375 9.59 4.46 14.39
N THR A 376 8.70 3.80 13.67
CA THR A 376 8.89 3.42 12.26
C THR A 376 7.57 3.52 11.50
N TYR A 377 7.61 4.02 10.26
CA TYR A 377 6.43 4.02 9.39
C TYR A 377 6.06 2.63 8.86
N LEU A 378 6.97 1.65 9.04
CA LEU A 378 6.79 0.26 8.60
C LEU A 378 5.82 -0.53 9.48
N ASP A 379 5.34 0.05 10.59
CA ASP A 379 4.39 -0.60 11.50
C ASP A 379 2.94 -0.61 10.99
N GLY A 380 2.67 0.05 9.87
CA GLY A 380 1.34 0.15 9.27
C GLY A 380 0.34 1.01 10.06
N ARG A 381 0.81 1.87 10.98
CA ARG A 381 -0.02 2.68 11.89
C ARG A 381 0.04 4.18 11.61
N TRP A 382 0.68 4.55 10.51
CA TRP A 382 0.83 5.93 10.07
C TRP A 382 0.00 6.16 8.81
N LYS A 383 -0.96 7.10 8.86
CA LYS A 383 -1.73 7.49 7.69
C LYS A 383 -0.97 8.54 6.89
N GLY A 384 -0.63 8.20 5.63
CA GLY A 384 0.20 9.02 4.76
C GLY A 384 -0.61 9.88 3.81
N PHE A 385 -0.78 11.16 4.14
CA PHE A 385 -1.48 12.14 3.29
C PHE A 385 -0.57 12.66 2.19
N THR A 386 -1.11 12.74 0.98
CA THR A 386 -0.46 13.32 -0.22
C THR A 386 -0.88 14.77 -0.47
N SER A 387 -1.85 15.25 0.29
CA SER A 387 -2.33 16.65 0.32
C SER A 387 -2.24 17.21 1.74
N PRO A 388 -2.55 18.50 1.99
CA PRO A 388 -2.81 18.98 3.35
C PRO A 388 -3.86 18.10 4.04
N MET A 389 -3.64 17.76 5.31
CA MET A 389 -4.62 17.03 6.10
C MET A 389 -5.73 17.98 6.56
N ASP A 390 -6.98 17.61 6.34
CA ASP A 390 -8.15 18.32 6.84
C ASP A 390 -9.22 17.31 7.23
N VAL A 391 -9.44 17.13 8.53
CA VAL A 391 -10.37 16.13 9.06
C VAL A 391 -11.31 16.72 10.09
N THR A 392 -12.56 16.27 10.06
CA THR A 392 -13.60 16.66 11.02
C THR A 392 -14.10 15.46 11.80
N ILE A 393 -14.06 15.52 13.11
CA ILE A 393 -14.56 14.52 14.05
C ILE A 393 -15.88 14.99 14.63
N ASP A 394 -16.96 14.21 14.50
CA ASP A 394 -18.26 14.45 15.16
C ASP A 394 -18.32 13.66 16.48
N LEU A 395 -18.24 14.36 17.60
CA LEU A 395 -18.34 13.76 18.94
C LEU A 395 -19.76 13.33 19.31
N CYS A 396 -20.73 13.56 18.41
CA CYS A 396 -22.16 13.26 18.53
C CYS A 396 -22.95 14.21 19.49
N ALA A 397 -22.28 14.86 20.43
CA ALA A 397 -22.89 15.81 21.35
C ALA A 397 -21.86 16.90 21.71
N VAL A 398 -22.34 18.06 22.17
CA VAL A 398 -21.49 19.09 22.74
C VAL A 398 -20.77 18.51 23.96
N THR A 399 -19.47 18.46 23.91
CA THR A 399 -18.58 17.76 24.86
C THR A 399 -17.55 18.74 25.41
N ASP A 400 -17.24 18.64 26.69
CA ASP A 400 -16.14 19.42 27.31
C ASP A 400 -14.81 18.91 26.76
N LEU A 401 -13.94 19.83 26.34
CA LEU A 401 -12.64 19.58 25.77
C LEU A 401 -11.55 20.19 26.62
N SER A 402 -10.63 19.37 27.11
CA SER A 402 -9.51 19.79 27.93
C SER A 402 -8.18 19.78 27.18
N HIS A 403 -8.04 18.88 26.20
CA HIS A 403 -6.80 18.74 25.46
C HIS A 403 -7.02 18.02 24.12
N ILE A 404 -6.33 18.47 23.07
CA ILE A 404 -6.26 17.77 21.79
C ILE A 404 -4.79 17.55 21.44
N PHE A 405 -4.45 16.33 21.00
CA PHE A 405 -3.12 15.99 20.51
C PHE A 405 -3.21 15.46 19.08
N ALA A 406 -2.19 15.75 18.28
CA ALA A 406 -1.95 15.10 17.00
C ALA A 406 -0.46 14.86 16.85
N LYS A 407 -0.04 13.62 16.51
CA LYS A 407 1.37 13.28 16.40
C LYS A 407 1.73 13.03 14.93
N PHE A 408 2.83 13.63 14.51
CA PHE A 408 3.37 13.51 13.17
C PHE A 408 4.79 12.97 13.19
N MET A 409 5.23 12.41 12.05
CA MET A 409 6.61 11.99 11.85
C MET A 409 7.25 12.68 10.65
N GLN A 410 8.57 12.80 10.70
CA GLN A 410 9.41 13.18 9.57
C GLN A 410 10.46 12.10 9.33
N GLU A 411 10.57 11.65 8.08
CA GLU A 411 11.63 10.77 7.59
C GLU A 411 11.94 11.16 6.14
N ARG A 412 12.83 12.14 5.99
CA ARG A 412 13.11 12.82 4.71
C ARG A 412 13.58 11.89 3.60
N VAL A 413 14.33 10.84 3.95
CA VAL A 413 14.81 9.82 2.99
C VAL A 413 13.63 9.11 2.31
N GLN A 414 12.47 9.05 2.99
CA GLN A 414 11.22 8.45 2.51
C GLN A 414 10.19 9.49 2.06
N TRP A 415 10.62 10.75 1.88
CA TRP A 415 9.78 11.87 1.43
C TRP A 415 8.63 12.20 2.39
N VAL A 416 8.79 11.83 3.66
CA VAL A 416 7.86 12.14 4.74
C VAL A 416 8.34 13.38 5.48
N TYR A 417 7.46 14.39 5.62
CA TYR A 417 7.78 15.68 6.22
C TYR A 417 6.80 16.06 7.32
N MET A 418 7.27 16.89 8.28
CA MET A 418 6.35 17.53 9.21
C MET A 418 5.40 18.46 8.48
N PRO A 419 4.16 18.64 8.98
CA PRO A 419 3.30 19.74 8.52
C PRO A 419 3.95 21.11 8.84
N GLY A 420 3.64 22.14 8.07
CA GLY A 420 4.10 23.51 8.38
C GLY A 420 3.50 24.03 9.69
N ASP A 421 2.26 23.71 9.94
CA ASP A 421 1.52 23.98 11.16
C ASP A 421 0.31 23.04 11.31
N VAL A 422 -0.23 23.01 12.54
CA VAL A 422 -1.48 22.32 12.87
C VAL A 422 -2.43 23.29 13.51
N GLU A 423 -3.68 23.30 13.04
CA GLU A 423 -4.76 24.19 13.50
C GLU A 423 -5.94 23.38 14.00
N ILE A 424 -6.49 23.78 15.14
CA ILE A 424 -7.71 23.22 15.72
C ILE A 424 -8.85 24.20 15.55
N LEU A 425 -9.94 23.72 14.96
CA LEU A 425 -11.17 24.48 14.82
C LEU A 425 -12.32 23.71 15.49
N LEU A 426 -13.24 24.42 16.09
CA LEU A 426 -14.40 23.88 16.81
C LEU A 426 -15.71 24.40 16.24
N SER A 427 -16.74 23.55 16.28
CA SER A 427 -18.09 23.90 15.86
C SER A 427 -19.16 23.15 16.68
N ASP A 428 -20.34 23.69 16.83
CA ASP A 428 -21.49 23.01 17.42
C ASP A 428 -22.48 22.52 16.36
N ASP A 429 -22.46 23.09 15.16
CA ASP A 429 -23.39 22.80 14.06
C ASP A 429 -22.73 22.00 12.90
N GLY A 430 -21.39 21.89 12.89
CA GLY A 430 -20.63 21.22 11.82
C GLY A 430 -20.46 22.04 10.54
N VAL A 431 -20.90 23.28 10.53
CA VAL A 431 -20.84 24.21 9.39
C VAL A 431 -19.98 25.43 9.72
N ASN A 432 -20.28 26.06 10.84
CA ASN A 432 -19.60 27.29 11.30
C ASN A 432 -18.45 26.91 12.24
N PHE A 433 -17.24 26.90 11.74
CA PHE A 433 -16.04 26.56 12.50
C PHE A 433 -15.28 27.80 12.92
N ARG A 434 -14.91 27.89 14.21
CA ARG A 434 -14.00 28.90 14.75
C ARG A 434 -12.63 28.30 15.03
N SER A 435 -11.57 28.95 14.64
CA SER A 435 -10.19 28.59 15.01
C SER A 435 -9.96 28.89 16.49
N VAL A 436 -9.46 27.91 17.23
CA VAL A 436 -9.22 28.05 18.68
C VAL A 436 -7.76 27.93 19.06
N ALA A 437 -6.96 27.19 18.24
CA ALA A 437 -5.54 27.02 18.49
C ALA A 437 -4.80 26.73 17.20
N ARG A 438 -3.56 27.19 17.10
CA ARG A 438 -2.64 26.90 15.99
C ARG A 438 -1.22 26.84 16.50
N GLN A 439 -0.48 25.84 16.05
CA GLN A 439 0.91 25.63 16.40
C GLN A 439 1.74 25.37 15.15
N LYS A 440 2.87 26.06 14.99
CA LYS A 440 3.84 25.79 13.94
C LYS A 440 4.72 24.61 14.35
N THR A 441 5.22 23.85 13.37
CA THR A 441 6.22 22.83 13.64
C THR A 441 7.51 23.43 14.22
N LEU A 442 8.09 22.72 15.17
CA LEU A 442 9.38 23.06 15.77
C LEU A 442 10.52 22.21 15.20
N THR A 443 10.19 21.08 14.57
CA THR A 443 11.15 20.17 13.96
C THR A 443 11.80 20.81 12.74
N SER A 444 13.15 20.88 12.73
CA SER A 444 13.89 21.38 11.56
C SER A 444 13.75 20.44 10.39
N GLU A 445 13.60 21.00 9.20
CA GLU A 445 13.60 20.25 7.94
C GLU A 445 14.94 19.58 7.64
N ASP A 446 16.05 20.07 8.20
CA ASP A 446 17.40 19.53 7.95
C ASP A 446 17.69 18.23 8.69
N ILE A 447 16.75 17.73 9.49
CA ILE A 447 16.90 16.46 10.20
C ILE A 447 16.51 15.31 9.26
N TYR A 448 17.50 14.49 8.86
CA TYR A 448 17.30 13.35 7.96
C TYR A 448 16.89 12.06 8.67
N LYS A 449 17.31 11.87 9.94
CA LYS A 449 16.88 10.73 10.74
C LYS A 449 15.38 10.84 11.08
N PRO A 450 14.70 9.70 11.32
CA PRO A 450 13.32 9.72 11.79
C PRO A 450 13.15 10.55 13.06
N VAL A 451 12.22 11.48 13.05
CA VAL A 451 11.84 12.33 14.20
C VAL A 451 10.33 12.45 14.29
N PHE A 452 9.85 12.68 15.50
CA PHE A 452 8.42 12.73 15.82
C PHE A 452 8.10 14.01 16.58
N GLU A 453 6.98 14.65 16.21
CA GLU A 453 6.48 15.82 16.92
C GLU A 453 5.02 15.59 17.29
N THR A 454 4.69 15.86 18.56
CA THR A 454 3.32 15.86 19.06
C THR A 454 2.86 17.29 19.25
N PHE A 455 1.92 17.70 18.43
CA PHE A 455 1.23 18.98 18.60
C PHE A 455 0.23 18.82 19.73
N SER A 456 0.29 19.72 20.70
CA SER A 456 -0.41 19.63 21.98
C SER A 456 -1.18 20.91 22.27
N PHE A 457 -2.50 20.82 22.35
CA PHE A 457 -3.41 21.95 22.47
C PHE A 457 -4.23 21.86 23.76
N PRO A 458 -3.72 22.39 24.89
CA PRO A 458 -4.51 22.51 26.10
C PRO A 458 -5.62 23.54 25.90
N MET A 459 -6.83 23.26 26.37
CA MET A 459 -7.98 24.15 26.21
C MET A 459 -9.02 23.98 27.32
N LYS A 460 -9.96 24.91 27.39
CA LYS A 460 -11.19 24.83 28.22
C LYS A 460 -12.35 25.22 27.31
N GLU A 461 -12.72 24.34 26.44
CA GLU A 461 -13.69 24.58 25.38
C GLU A 461 -14.81 23.55 25.43
N ARG A 462 -15.92 23.86 24.75
CA ARG A 462 -17.02 22.92 24.54
C ARG A 462 -17.38 22.96 23.06
N ALA A 463 -17.50 21.78 22.44
CA ALA A 463 -17.95 21.64 21.06
C ALA A 463 -18.46 20.27 20.75
N ARG A 464 -19.28 20.13 19.71
CA ARG A 464 -19.65 18.86 19.12
C ARG A 464 -18.66 18.40 18.04
N TYR A 465 -18.14 19.33 17.25
CA TYR A 465 -17.24 19.02 16.13
C TYR A 465 -15.85 19.55 16.40
N VAL A 466 -14.87 18.68 16.18
CA VAL A 466 -13.44 19.03 16.22
C VAL A 466 -12.90 18.87 14.81
N ARG A 467 -12.36 19.94 14.23
CA ARG A 467 -11.69 19.91 12.93
C ARG A 467 -10.20 20.15 13.13
N VAL A 468 -9.39 19.28 12.56
CA VAL A 468 -7.93 19.35 12.63
C VAL A 468 -7.39 19.55 11.24
N LYS A 469 -6.62 20.61 11.04
CA LYS A 469 -5.93 20.90 9.79
C LYS A 469 -4.43 20.86 10.00
N ALA A 470 -3.72 20.19 9.09
CA ALA A 470 -2.25 20.22 9.03
C ALA A 470 -1.82 20.67 7.64
N SER A 471 -1.07 21.77 7.57
CA SER A 471 -0.67 22.37 6.30
C SER A 471 0.43 21.54 5.63
N ASN A 472 0.34 21.35 4.31
CA ASN A 472 1.41 20.82 3.50
C ASN A 472 1.93 21.92 2.58
N ASN A 473 3.11 22.46 2.88
CA ASN A 473 3.71 23.54 2.12
C ASN A 473 4.63 23.02 0.99
N ARG A 474 4.51 21.73 0.64
CA ARG A 474 5.40 21.06 -0.30
C ARG A 474 4.71 20.79 -1.64
N SER A 475 5.53 20.58 -2.67
CA SER A 475 5.09 20.14 -3.99
C SER A 475 4.52 18.71 -3.95
N ALA A 476 3.83 18.31 -5.02
CA ALA A 476 3.33 16.95 -5.19
C ALA A 476 4.45 15.89 -4.98
N GLY A 477 4.09 14.75 -4.41
CA GLY A 477 5.01 13.63 -4.15
C GLY A 477 5.58 13.56 -2.72
N HIS A 478 5.21 14.50 -1.83
CA HIS A 478 5.62 14.47 -0.43
C HIS A 478 4.47 14.06 0.49
N PHE A 479 4.82 13.38 1.59
CA PHE A 479 3.84 12.87 2.53
C PHE A 479 3.83 13.66 3.83
N ILE A 480 2.64 13.77 4.44
CA ILE A 480 2.44 14.06 5.87
C ILE A 480 1.94 12.78 6.53
N PHE A 481 2.65 12.26 7.53
CA PHE A 481 2.25 11.08 8.27
C PHE A 481 1.74 11.43 9.65
N CYS A 482 0.46 11.06 9.91
CA CYS A 482 -0.19 11.22 11.22
C CYS A 482 -0.59 9.84 11.77
N ASP A 483 -0.37 9.58 13.08
CA ASP A 483 -0.82 8.34 13.73
C ASP A 483 -2.23 8.46 14.30
N GLU A 484 -2.45 9.38 15.23
CA GLU A 484 -3.69 9.47 15.99
C GLU A 484 -4.02 10.92 16.39
N ILE A 485 -5.30 11.23 16.43
CA ILE A 485 -5.85 12.49 16.97
C ILE A 485 -6.57 12.19 18.30
N ILE A 486 -5.95 12.51 19.40
CA ILE A 486 -6.46 12.23 20.74
C ILE A 486 -7.27 13.43 21.23
N VAL A 487 -8.47 13.19 21.72
CA VAL A 487 -9.39 14.21 22.26
C VAL A 487 -9.75 13.88 23.70
N HIS A 488 -9.33 14.72 24.64
CA HIS A 488 -9.66 14.62 26.08
C HIS A 488 -10.61 15.71 26.56
#